data_96a3dd66196aa526e2ac31323410e84e
#
_entry.id   96a3dd66196aa526e2ac31323410e84e
#
_cell.length_a   1.000
_cell.length_b   1.000
_cell.length_c   1.000
_cell.angle_alpha   90.00
_cell.angle_beta   90.00
_cell.angle_gamma   90.00
#
_symmetry.space_group_name_H-M   'P 1'
#
loop_
_entity.id
_entity.type
_entity.pdbx_description
1 polymer ?
#
loop_
_entity_poly.entity_id
_entity_poly.type
_entity_poly.pdbx_seq_one_letter_code
_entity_poly.pdbx_strand_id
1 'polypeptide(L)'
;MAKSSVKQIEKDEKRIFEELRKNANKSINDIAKTCKFSRQKVWRVIKNLEAKKLIWGYTTVFDDEKMGKTHFILMIKRTLEKLDEKTIDKIISTETEELAKKYGVTIESSAYIHGEYDWMLTIIADDIKQAKKFSELLLTMYPSGTKNIIILQTMIFIRKNYVLNPDRKKLKQFLVN
;
A
#
# COMPACT_ATOMS: atom_id res chain seq x y z
N MET A 1 -34.93 20.75 -9.70
CA MET A 1 -33.71 20.36 -8.94
C MET A 1 -32.53 21.12 -9.51
N ALA A 2 -31.87 21.97 -8.75
CA ALA A 2 -30.72 22.72 -9.21
C ALA A 2 -29.55 21.75 -9.58
N LYS A 3 -29.02 21.84 -10.79
CA LYS A 3 -27.81 21.11 -11.20
C LYS A 3 -26.64 21.65 -10.35
N SER A 4 -26.10 20.79 -9.47
CA SER A 4 -24.86 21.12 -8.76
C SER A 4 -23.76 21.42 -9.79
N SER A 5 -23.02 22.51 -9.60
CA SER A 5 -21.90 22.81 -10.46
C SER A 5 -20.83 21.70 -10.37
N VAL A 6 -20.06 21.47 -11.42
CA VAL A 6 -18.97 20.47 -11.44
C VAL A 6 -18.04 20.66 -10.23
N LYS A 7 -17.65 21.91 -9.92
CA LYS A 7 -16.84 22.27 -8.76
C LYS A 7 -17.47 21.85 -7.42
N GLN A 8 -18.82 21.91 -7.29
CA GLN A 8 -19.49 21.48 -6.06
C GLN A 8 -19.45 19.95 -5.92
N ILE A 9 -19.61 19.22 -7.03
CA ILE A 9 -19.51 17.75 -7.04
C ILE A 9 -18.12 17.31 -6.61
N GLU A 10 -17.08 17.88 -7.19
CA GLU A 10 -15.66 17.59 -6.82
C GLU A 10 -15.40 17.89 -5.33
N LYS A 11 -15.91 18.99 -4.81
CA LYS A 11 -15.79 19.33 -3.39
C LYS A 11 -16.48 18.32 -2.49
N ASP A 12 -17.64 17.82 -2.89
CA ASP A 12 -18.41 16.85 -2.13
C ASP A 12 -17.74 15.46 -2.18
N GLU A 13 -17.23 15.05 -3.36
CA GLU A 13 -16.44 13.83 -3.55
C GLU A 13 -15.19 13.85 -2.65
N LYS A 14 -14.45 14.96 -2.63
CA LYS A 14 -13.25 15.13 -1.80
C LYS A 14 -13.56 15.00 -0.31
N ARG A 15 -14.67 15.54 0.19
CA ARG A 15 -15.06 15.42 1.60
C ARG A 15 -15.34 13.98 2.00
N ILE A 16 -16.05 13.22 1.17
CA ILE A 16 -16.34 11.81 1.42
C ILE A 16 -15.04 10.99 1.36
N PHE A 17 -14.19 11.24 0.36
CA PHE A 17 -12.89 10.59 0.22
C PHE A 17 -12.00 10.81 1.46
N GLU A 18 -11.94 12.03 2.01
CA GLU A 18 -11.16 12.32 3.22
C GLU A 18 -11.65 11.55 4.45
N GLU A 19 -12.95 11.30 4.57
CA GLU A 19 -13.50 10.49 5.66
C GLU A 19 -13.14 8.99 5.49
N LEU A 20 -13.24 8.45 4.27
CA LEU A 20 -12.84 7.08 3.95
C LEU A 20 -11.35 6.87 4.17
N ARG A 21 -10.51 7.85 3.79
CA ARG A 21 -9.07 7.80 3.97
C ARG A 21 -8.67 7.71 5.44
N LYS A 22 -9.41 8.38 6.33
CA LYS A 22 -9.18 8.31 7.79
C LYS A 22 -9.59 6.97 8.38
N ASN A 23 -10.72 6.44 7.91
CA ASN A 23 -11.26 5.17 8.37
C ASN A 23 -12.20 4.57 7.32
N ALA A 24 -11.69 3.62 6.55
CA ALA A 24 -12.44 2.94 5.49
C ALA A 24 -13.59 2.05 6.03
N ASN A 25 -13.55 1.67 7.31
CA ASN A 25 -14.62 0.90 7.98
C ASN A 25 -15.75 1.78 8.54
N LYS A 26 -15.70 3.11 8.30
CA LYS A 26 -16.75 4.03 8.75
C LYS A 26 -18.05 3.74 8.01
N SER A 27 -19.17 3.66 8.76
CA SER A 27 -20.46 3.39 8.12
C SER A 27 -20.88 4.55 7.21
N ILE A 28 -21.69 4.23 6.19
CA ILE A 28 -22.29 5.26 5.30
C ILE A 28 -23.07 6.30 6.12
N ASN A 29 -23.74 5.86 7.20
CA ASN A 29 -24.47 6.76 8.09
C ASN A 29 -23.56 7.77 8.79
N ASP A 30 -22.41 7.31 9.30
CA ASP A 30 -21.48 8.17 10.01
C ASP A 30 -20.80 9.15 9.07
N ILE A 31 -20.44 8.70 7.86
CA ILE A 31 -19.91 9.58 6.81
C ILE A 31 -20.97 10.62 6.43
N ALA A 32 -22.23 10.21 6.26
CA ALA A 32 -23.34 11.11 5.92
C ALA A 32 -23.52 12.19 7.00
N LYS A 33 -23.53 11.80 8.28
CA LYS A 33 -23.60 12.74 9.42
C LYS A 33 -22.41 13.71 9.41
N THR A 34 -21.19 13.20 9.30
CA THR A 34 -19.96 14.01 9.32
C THR A 34 -19.91 14.99 8.15
N CYS A 35 -20.29 14.56 6.95
CA CYS A 35 -20.31 15.39 5.76
C CYS A 35 -21.56 16.26 5.62
N LYS A 36 -22.56 16.08 6.47
CA LYS A 36 -23.90 16.71 6.34
C LYS A 36 -24.54 16.42 4.98
N PHE A 37 -24.49 15.16 4.56
CA PHE A 37 -25.09 14.66 3.32
C PHE A 37 -26.16 13.61 3.60
N SER A 38 -27.02 13.31 2.61
CA SER A 38 -27.90 12.15 2.68
C SER A 38 -27.09 10.85 2.48
N ARG A 39 -27.57 9.74 3.07
CA ARG A 39 -27.00 8.40 2.88
C ARG A 39 -26.89 8.02 1.41
N GLN A 40 -27.95 8.30 0.64
CA GLN A 40 -28.01 8.02 -0.80
C GLN A 40 -26.92 8.78 -1.56
N LYS A 41 -26.67 10.07 -1.20
CA LYS A 41 -25.60 10.86 -1.80
C LYS A 41 -24.22 10.23 -1.50
N VAL A 42 -23.94 9.88 -0.24
CA VAL A 42 -22.67 9.24 0.15
C VAL A 42 -22.48 7.94 -0.61
N TRP A 43 -23.47 7.06 -0.61
CA TRP A 43 -23.40 5.78 -1.33
C TRP A 43 -23.10 5.98 -2.82
N ARG A 44 -23.84 6.87 -3.48
CA ARG A 44 -23.64 7.16 -4.91
C ARG A 44 -22.25 7.70 -5.20
N VAL A 45 -21.73 8.58 -4.34
CA VAL A 45 -20.36 9.12 -4.51
C VAL A 45 -19.32 8.02 -4.34
N ILE A 46 -19.44 7.18 -3.32
CA ILE A 46 -18.51 6.05 -3.13
C ILE A 46 -18.53 5.15 -4.38
N LYS A 47 -19.68 4.74 -4.86
CA LYS A 47 -19.80 3.92 -6.08
C LYS A 47 -19.21 4.58 -7.32
N ASN A 48 -19.33 5.90 -7.44
CA ASN A 48 -18.72 6.65 -8.53
C ASN A 48 -17.18 6.68 -8.42
N LEU A 49 -16.64 6.84 -7.19
CA LEU A 49 -15.20 6.80 -6.96
C LEU A 49 -14.59 5.41 -7.25
N GLU A 50 -15.29 4.33 -6.88
CA GLU A 50 -14.92 2.95 -7.23
C GLU A 50 -14.96 2.72 -8.74
N ALA A 51 -16.05 3.12 -9.40
CA ALA A 51 -16.21 2.96 -10.86
C ALA A 51 -15.15 3.73 -11.66
N LYS A 52 -14.74 4.92 -11.19
CA LYS A 52 -13.65 5.71 -11.76
C LYS A 52 -12.26 5.19 -11.39
N LYS A 53 -12.14 4.11 -10.63
CA LYS A 53 -10.89 3.55 -10.12
C LYS A 53 -10.05 4.57 -9.30
N LEU A 54 -10.69 5.54 -8.67
CA LEU A 54 -10.06 6.43 -7.70
C LEU A 54 -9.91 5.74 -6.34
N ILE A 55 -10.79 4.80 -6.04
CA ILE A 55 -10.67 3.84 -4.95
C ILE A 55 -10.37 2.48 -5.59
N TRP A 56 -9.19 1.94 -5.32
CA TRP A 56 -8.75 0.64 -5.84
C TRP A 56 -9.18 -0.50 -4.93
N GLY A 57 -9.35 -0.22 -3.64
CA GLY A 57 -9.71 -1.23 -2.64
C GLY A 57 -9.74 -0.66 -1.24
N TYR A 58 -9.98 -1.54 -0.30
CA TYR A 58 -9.99 -1.24 1.14
C TYR A 58 -9.08 -2.25 1.84
N THR A 59 -8.32 -1.78 2.81
CA THR A 59 -7.42 -2.64 3.57
C THR A 59 -7.48 -2.33 5.06
N THR A 60 -7.05 -3.29 5.86
CA THR A 60 -6.94 -3.17 7.31
C THR A 60 -5.49 -2.83 7.68
N VAL A 61 -5.30 -1.96 8.64
CA VAL A 61 -3.99 -1.68 9.22
C VAL A 61 -3.86 -2.48 10.52
N PHE A 62 -2.83 -3.29 10.60
CA PHE A 62 -2.56 -4.13 11.77
C PHE A 62 -1.07 -4.09 12.16
N ASP A 63 -0.78 -4.61 13.35
CA ASP A 63 0.56 -4.71 13.91
C ASP A 63 1.19 -6.04 13.48
N ASP A 64 2.13 -5.99 12.53
CA ASP A 64 2.81 -7.16 11.98
C ASP A 64 3.57 -7.92 13.07
N GLU A 65 4.21 -7.19 13.99
CA GLU A 65 5.02 -7.77 15.07
C GLU A 65 4.15 -8.59 16.04
N LYS A 66 2.94 -8.10 16.37
CA LYS A 66 1.98 -8.87 17.18
C LYS A 66 1.45 -10.12 16.46
N MET A 67 1.56 -10.16 15.14
CA MET A 67 1.27 -11.33 14.31
C MET A 67 2.47 -12.26 14.15
N GLY A 68 3.60 -11.99 14.84
CA GLY A 68 4.84 -12.74 14.69
C GLY A 68 5.52 -12.53 13.35
N LYS A 69 5.28 -11.41 12.69
CA LYS A 69 5.83 -11.07 11.38
C LYS A 69 6.71 -9.83 11.45
N THR A 70 7.58 -9.69 10.47
CA THR A 70 8.48 -8.56 10.31
C THR A 70 8.26 -7.89 8.96
N HIS A 71 8.21 -6.57 8.95
CA HIS A 71 8.08 -5.78 7.75
C HIS A 71 9.45 -5.37 7.21
N PHE A 72 9.63 -5.49 5.88
CA PHE A 72 10.84 -5.11 5.17
C PHE A 72 10.52 -4.21 3.98
N ILE A 73 11.50 -3.38 3.63
CA ILE A 73 11.49 -2.57 2.41
C ILE A 73 12.63 -3.08 1.53
N LEU A 74 12.32 -3.48 0.31
CA LEU A 74 13.29 -3.86 -0.71
C LEU A 74 13.45 -2.69 -1.66
N MET A 75 14.65 -2.14 -1.72
CA MET A 75 15.03 -1.08 -2.65
C MET A 75 15.79 -1.70 -3.82
N ILE A 76 15.21 -1.65 -5.00
CA ILE A 76 15.70 -2.36 -6.19
C ILE A 76 16.30 -1.36 -7.16
N LYS A 77 17.57 -1.59 -7.52
CA LYS A 77 18.28 -0.89 -8.59
C LYS A 77 18.16 -1.71 -9.86
N ARG A 78 17.70 -1.09 -10.94
CA ARG A 78 17.63 -1.75 -12.24
C ARG A 78 18.97 -1.75 -12.98
N THR A 79 19.06 -2.65 -13.94
CA THR A 79 20.05 -2.55 -15.01
C THR A 79 19.66 -1.43 -15.99
N LEU A 80 20.53 -1.07 -16.90
CA LEU A 80 20.25 -0.14 -17.99
C LEU A 80 19.51 -0.80 -19.15
N GLU A 81 19.30 -2.11 -19.08
CA GLU A 81 18.62 -2.86 -20.13
C GLU A 81 17.13 -2.55 -20.15
N LYS A 82 16.55 -2.53 -21.34
CA LYS A 82 15.11 -2.40 -21.50
C LYS A 82 14.42 -3.68 -21.04
N LEU A 83 13.34 -3.55 -20.33
CA LEU A 83 12.49 -4.69 -20.00
C LEU A 83 11.78 -5.16 -21.27
N ASP A 84 11.82 -6.47 -21.51
CA ASP A 84 11.00 -7.09 -22.55
C ASP A 84 9.52 -7.17 -22.12
N GLU A 85 8.63 -7.39 -23.09
CA GLU A 85 7.18 -7.45 -22.84
C GLU A 85 6.82 -8.55 -21.82
N LYS A 86 7.47 -9.74 -21.90
CA LYS A 86 7.22 -10.82 -20.94
C LYS A 86 7.56 -10.42 -19.51
N THR A 87 8.65 -9.72 -19.32
CA THR A 87 9.05 -9.20 -18.00
C THR A 87 8.07 -8.16 -17.51
N ILE A 88 7.61 -7.25 -18.39
CA ILE A 88 6.58 -6.27 -18.05
C ILE A 88 5.29 -6.97 -17.65
N ASP A 89 4.81 -7.95 -18.44
CA ASP A 89 3.60 -8.70 -18.13
C ASP A 89 3.67 -9.41 -16.77
N LYS A 90 4.82 -10.00 -16.45
CA LYS A 90 5.04 -10.59 -15.11
C LYS A 90 4.96 -9.56 -13.99
N ILE A 91 5.55 -8.39 -14.19
CA ILE A 91 5.57 -7.31 -13.19
C ILE A 91 4.16 -6.79 -12.90
N ILE A 92 3.31 -6.68 -13.93
CA ILE A 92 1.93 -6.16 -13.80
C ILE A 92 0.88 -7.25 -13.52
N SER A 93 1.29 -8.51 -13.54
CA SER A 93 0.44 -9.66 -13.18
C SER A 93 0.53 -9.97 -11.69
N THR A 94 -0.16 -11.01 -11.25
CA THR A 94 -0.09 -11.53 -9.86
C THR A 94 0.99 -12.61 -9.68
N GLU A 95 1.82 -12.87 -10.68
CA GLU A 95 2.83 -13.94 -10.61
C GLU A 95 3.84 -13.74 -9.48
N THR A 96 4.26 -12.48 -9.26
CA THR A 96 5.21 -12.14 -8.19
C THR A 96 4.59 -12.36 -6.81
N GLU A 97 3.32 -11.99 -6.63
CA GLU A 97 2.57 -12.20 -5.39
C GLU A 97 2.32 -13.69 -5.11
N GLU A 98 1.98 -14.46 -6.14
CA GLU A 98 1.77 -15.90 -6.02
C GLU A 98 3.05 -16.62 -5.63
N LEU A 99 4.17 -16.19 -6.23
CA LEU A 99 5.47 -16.72 -5.88
C LEU A 99 5.88 -16.31 -4.46
N ALA A 100 5.72 -15.06 -4.08
CA ALA A 100 5.99 -14.57 -2.73
C ALA A 100 5.26 -15.43 -1.68
N LYS A 101 3.98 -15.75 -1.92
CA LYS A 101 3.17 -16.61 -1.04
C LYS A 101 3.78 -18.00 -0.86
N LYS A 102 4.35 -18.62 -1.91
CA LYS A 102 5.02 -19.93 -1.82
C LYS A 102 6.23 -19.91 -0.89
N TYR A 103 6.84 -18.74 -0.75
CA TYR A 103 7.97 -18.51 0.16
C TYR A 103 7.54 -17.92 1.50
N GLY A 104 6.24 -17.88 1.79
CA GLY A 104 5.69 -17.33 3.04
C GLY A 104 5.80 -15.81 3.16
N VAL A 105 6.06 -15.12 2.05
CA VAL A 105 6.18 -13.66 1.98
C VAL A 105 4.88 -13.06 1.44
N THR A 106 4.45 -11.97 2.05
CA THR A 106 3.33 -11.17 1.55
C THR A 106 3.88 -9.85 1.01
N ILE A 107 3.58 -9.52 -0.24
CA ILE A 107 3.86 -8.20 -0.80
C ILE A 107 2.74 -7.26 -0.35
N GLU A 108 3.09 -6.20 0.37
CA GLU A 108 2.14 -5.18 0.84
C GLU A 108 1.98 -4.06 -0.18
N SER A 109 3.08 -3.61 -0.77
CA SER A 109 3.04 -2.63 -1.85
C SER A 109 4.20 -2.79 -2.82
N SER A 110 4.00 -2.30 -4.04
CA SER A 110 4.98 -2.29 -5.12
C SER A 110 4.87 -0.94 -5.83
N ALA A 111 5.97 -0.22 -5.96
CA ALA A 111 5.99 1.08 -6.60
C ALA A 111 7.25 1.28 -7.44
N TYR A 112 7.08 1.79 -8.67
CA TYR A 112 8.17 2.32 -9.45
C TYR A 112 8.48 3.73 -8.94
N ILE A 113 9.74 4.00 -8.63
CA ILE A 113 10.17 5.24 -8.00
C ILE A 113 11.24 5.94 -8.85
N HIS A 114 11.44 7.23 -8.63
CA HIS A 114 12.49 8.01 -9.25
C HIS A 114 13.53 8.42 -8.22
N GLY A 115 14.81 8.12 -8.48
CA GLY A 115 15.93 8.45 -7.59
C GLY A 115 17.10 7.50 -7.76
N GLU A 116 17.82 7.24 -6.68
CA GLU A 116 18.93 6.28 -6.67
C GLU A 116 18.47 4.84 -6.98
N TYR A 117 17.28 4.49 -6.56
CA TYR A 117 16.61 3.21 -6.83
C TYR A 117 15.45 3.43 -7.78
N ASP A 118 15.10 2.38 -8.49
CA ASP A 118 14.09 2.41 -9.55
C ASP A 118 12.77 1.78 -9.10
N TRP A 119 12.81 0.88 -8.11
CA TRP A 119 11.64 0.15 -7.65
C TRP A 119 11.72 -0.11 -6.15
N MET A 120 10.59 -0.02 -5.48
CA MET A 120 10.42 -0.30 -4.07
C MET A 120 9.32 -1.35 -3.89
N LEU A 121 9.64 -2.41 -3.15
CA LEU A 121 8.66 -3.35 -2.61
C LEU A 121 8.61 -3.21 -1.10
N THR A 122 7.42 -3.23 -0.53
CA THR A 122 7.27 -3.49 0.90
C THR A 122 6.71 -4.89 1.08
N ILE A 123 7.34 -5.67 1.96
CA ILE A 123 7.00 -7.06 2.19
C ILE A 123 6.89 -7.38 3.68
N ILE A 124 6.09 -8.39 3.97
CA ILE A 124 5.93 -8.96 5.31
C ILE A 124 6.42 -10.41 5.25
N ALA A 125 7.33 -10.78 6.15
CA ALA A 125 7.94 -12.10 6.25
C ALA A 125 8.09 -12.52 7.70
N ASP A 126 8.44 -13.79 7.95
CA ASP A 126 8.69 -14.27 9.32
C ASP A 126 9.97 -13.65 9.89
N ASP A 127 11.02 -13.63 9.08
CA ASP A 127 12.34 -13.14 9.48
C ASP A 127 13.17 -12.62 8.28
N ILE A 128 14.35 -12.10 8.60
CA ILE A 128 15.30 -11.58 7.60
C ILE A 128 15.81 -12.69 6.65
N LYS A 129 15.86 -13.95 7.09
CA LYS A 129 16.32 -15.05 6.23
C LYS A 129 15.32 -15.32 5.10
N GLN A 130 14.03 -15.26 5.45
CA GLN A 130 12.94 -15.40 4.48
C GLN A 130 12.90 -14.21 3.51
N ALA A 131 13.08 -12.97 4.00
CA ALA A 131 13.19 -11.79 3.16
C ALA A 131 14.37 -11.86 2.19
N LYS A 132 15.55 -12.36 2.64
CA LYS A 132 16.72 -12.59 1.79
C LYS A 132 16.46 -13.61 0.71
N LYS A 133 15.90 -14.78 1.04
CA LYS A 133 15.53 -15.81 0.05
C LYS A 133 14.61 -15.25 -1.04
N PHE A 134 13.64 -14.45 -0.62
CA PHE A 134 12.74 -13.81 -1.58
C PHE A 134 13.45 -12.79 -2.46
N SER A 135 14.39 -12.01 -1.92
CA SER A 135 15.18 -11.06 -2.72
C SER A 135 16.08 -11.76 -3.76
N GLU A 136 16.69 -12.89 -3.39
CA GLU A 136 17.46 -13.74 -4.32
C GLU A 136 16.60 -14.30 -5.44
N LEU A 137 15.35 -14.68 -5.10
CA LEU A 137 14.38 -15.13 -6.07
C LEU A 137 14.02 -14.03 -7.07
N LEU A 138 13.81 -12.79 -6.61
CA LEU A 138 13.54 -11.65 -7.49
C LEU A 138 14.69 -11.40 -8.46
N LEU A 139 15.95 -11.53 -8.02
CA LEU A 139 17.13 -11.44 -8.89
C LEU A 139 17.11 -12.52 -9.98
N THR A 140 16.68 -13.74 -9.63
CA THR A 140 16.58 -14.85 -10.59
C THR A 140 15.40 -14.68 -11.56
N MET A 141 14.28 -14.13 -11.08
CA MET A 141 13.10 -13.92 -11.92
C MET A 141 13.28 -12.78 -12.94
N TYR A 142 14.05 -11.77 -12.57
CA TYR A 142 14.22 -10.54 -13.35
C TYR A 142 15.70 -10.23 -13.60
N PRO A 143 16.48 -11.17 -14.22
CA PRO A 143 17.93 -11.05 -14.31
C PRO A 143 18.38 -9.84 -15.15
N SER A 144 17.66 -9.54 -16.24
CA SER A 144 17.94 -8.36 -17.09
C SER A 144 17.35 -7.06 -16.48
N GLY A 145 16.42 -7.18 -15.55
CA GLY A 145 15.74 -6.03 -14.94
C GLY A 145 16.32 -5.57 -13.61
N THR A 146 17.11 -6.41 -12.92
CA THR A 146 17.54 -6.14 -11.54
C THR A 146 19.06 -6.21 -11.42
N LYS A 147 19.69 -5.11 -11.01
CA LYS A 147 21.13 -5.02 -10.75
C LYS A 147 21.48 -5.34 -9.30
N ASN A 148 20.73 -4.80 -8.36
CA ASN A 148 20.96 -4.93 -6.93
C ASN A 148 19.65 -4.75 -6.15
N ILE A 149 19.56 -5.40 -4.99
CA ILE A 149 18.47 -5.23 -4.03
C ILE A 149 19.06 -4.94 -2.65
N ILE A 150 18.63 -3.86 -2.03
CA ILE A 150 18.89 -3.56 -0.61
C ILE A 150 17.68 -3.90 0.20
N ILE A 151 17.86 -4.61 1.31
CA ILE A 151 16.81 -4.98 2.24
C ILE A 151 16.95 -4.12 3.49
N LEU A 152 15.90 -3.38 3.80
CA LEU A 152 15.79 -2.57 5.01
C LEU A 152 14.71 -3.20 5.90
N GLN A 153 15.03 -3.45 7.15
CA GLN A 153 14.04 -3.90 8.13
C GLN A 153 13.37 -2.69 8.76
N THR A 154 12.05 -2.66 8.75
CA THR A 154 11.30 -1.66 9.51
C THR A 154 11.37 -1.98 10.99
N MET A 155 11.94 -1.07 11.76
CA MET A 155 12.09 -1.25 13.21
C MET A 155 10.82 -0.93 13.98
N ILE A 156 10.11 0.12 13.58
CA ILE A 156 8.84 0.52 14.19
C ILE A 156 8.07 1.43 13.26
N PHE A 157 6.75 1.25 13.19
CA PHE A 157 5.86 2.18 12.51
C PHE A 157 5.38 3.26 13.48
N ILE A 158 5.69 4.52 13.20
CA ILE A 158 5.05 5.67 13.87
C ILE A 158 3.63 5.85 13.31
N ARG A 159 3.51 5.68 11.98
CA ARG A 159 2.25 5.74 11.23
C ARG A 159 2.30 4.74 10.08
N LYS A 160 1.22 3.99 9.88
CA LYS A 160 1.03 3.06 8.76
C LYS A 160 -0.31 3.40 8.09
N ASN A 161 -0.32 3.62 6.77
CA ASN A 161 -1.53 3.91 5.99
C ASN A 161 -2.49 4.93 6.67
N TYR A 162 -1.99 6.13 7.01
CA TYR A 162 -2.70 7.22 7.72
C TYR A 162 -3.05 6.94 9.18
N VAL A 163 -2.95 5.71 9.68
CA VAL A 163 -3.25 5.34 11.06
C VAL A 163 -2.03 5.54 11.93
N LEU A 164 -2.15 6.36 12.97
CA LEU A 164 -1.10 6.54 13.97
C LEU A 164 -1.01 5.27 14.83
N ASN A 165 0.21 4.82 15.10
CA ASN A 165 0.42 3.69 16.00
C ASN A 165 -0.22 3.97 17.38
N PRO A 166 -1.14 3.11 17.84
CA PRO A 166 -1.82 3.33 19.13
C PRO A 166 -0.92 3.14 20.34
N ASP A 167 0.18 2.38 20.21
CA ASP A 167 1.12 2.12 21.31
C ASP A 167 2.12 3.26 21.48
N ARG A 168 1.65 4.35 22.07
CA ARG A 168 2.47 5.55 22.33
C ARG A 168 3.60 5.27 23.31
N LYS A 169 3.45 4.31 24.22
CA LYS A 169 4.48 3.95 25.21
C LYS A 169 5.67 3.30 24.51
N LYS A 170 5.42 2.31 23.67
CA LYS A 170 6.44 1.65 22.84
C LYS A 170 7.18 2.64 21.95
N LEU A 171 6.42 3.57 21.29
CA LEU A 171 7.03 4.62 20.46
C LEU A 171 7.99 5.49 21.24
N LYS A 172 7.60 5.97 22.44
CA LYS A 172 8.47 6.80 23.28
C LYS A 172 9.72 6.04 23.69
N GLN A 173 9.60 4.80 24.15
CA GLN A 173 10.73 3.96 24.53
C GLN A 173 11.71 3.76 23.38
N PHE A 174 11.22 3.51 22.18
CA PHE A 174 12.05 3.30 20.99
C PHE A 174 12.80 4.57 20.55
N LEU A 175 12.16 5.74 20.64
CA LEU A 175 12.74 7.00 20.13
C LEU A 175 13.68 7.69 21.14
N VAL A 176 13.67 7.28 22.41
CA VAL A 176 14.54 7.85 23.46
C VAL A 176 15.87 7.09 23.59
N ASN A 177 15.92 5.83 23.12
CA ASN A 177 17.13 4.99 23.07
C ASN A 177 17.83 5.14 21.73
#